data_f4ebc90733990799df11b936f80ae1c5
#
_entry.id   f4ebc90733990799df11b936f80ae1c5
#
_cell.length_a   1.000
_cell.length_b   1.000
_cell.length_c   1.000
_cell.angle_alpha   90.00
_cell.angle_beta   90.00
_cell.angle_gamma   90.00
#
_symmetry.space_group_name_H-M   'P 1'
#
loop_
_entity.id
_entity.type
_entity.pdbx_description
1 polymer ?
#
loop_
_entity_poly.entity_id
_entity_poly.type
_entity_poly.pdbx_seq_one_letter_code
_entity_poly.pdbx_strand_id
1 'polypeptide(L)'
;MALTPRVYIQACIRAAAVRGCAAQVARRGFDGAGAVLLKLNRLDGTAQLLRPAWTDGDHRRWLARPPGPEAEADEEIARETARDPDIWVLEIEDREGRHPLDEPVELLS
;
A
#
# COMPACT_ATOMS: atom_id res chain seq x y z
N MET A 1 17.02 -10.49 -5.22
CA MET A 1 17.35 -9.85 -3.94
C MET A 1 16.12 -9.14 -3.40
N ALA A 2 15.76 -9.42 -2.18
CA ALA A 2 14.58 -8.78 -1.57
C ALA A 2 14.90 -7.34 -1.19
N LEU A 3 14.04 -6.40 -1.59
CA LEU A 3 14.16 -5.02 -1.18
C LEU A 3 13.68 -4.88 0.27
N THR A 4 14.35 -4.03 1.06
CA THR A 4 13.82 -3.66 2.36
C THR A 4 12.55 -2.83 2.18
N PRO A 5 11.64 -2.83 3.16
CA PRO A 5 10.42 -2.00 3.06
C PRO A 5 10.73 -0.54 2.79
N ARG A 6 11.75 0.00 3.44
CA ARG A 6 12.13 1.41 3.25
C ARG A 6 12.53 1.71 1.81
N VAL A 7 13.37 0.86 1.22
CA VAL A 7 13.82 1.04 -0.17
C VAL A 7 12.64 0.91 -1.13
N TYR A 8 11.79 -0.08 -0.90
CA TYR A 8 10.61 -0.28 -1.72
C TYR A 8 9.69 0.95 -1.68
N ILE A 9 9.42 1.47 -0.48
CA ILE A 9 8.58 2.65 -0.30
C ILE A 9 9.17 3.87 -0.99
N GLN A 10 10.48 4.09 -0.88
CA GLN A 10 11.15 5.20 -1.54
C GLN A 10 11.02 5.09 -3.07
N ALA A 11 11.13 3.90 -3.61
CA ALA A 11 10.94 3.67 -5.04
C ALA A 11 9.50 3.96 -5.46
N CYS A 12 8.52 3.56 -4.64
CA CYS A 12 7.11 3.86 -4.90
C CYS A 12 6.82 5.36 -4.87
N ILE A 13 7.40 6.09 -3.94
CA ILE A 13 7.21 7.54 -3.84
C ILE A 13 7.75 8.22 -5.10
N ARG A 14 8.93 7.83 -5.57
CA ARG A 14 9.50 8.39 -6.80
C ARG A 14 8.65 8.05 -8.01
N ALA A 15 8.19 6.81 -8.12
CA ALA A 15 7.35 6.39 -9.23
C ALA A 15 6.01 7.12 -9.23
N ALA A 16 5.44 7.35 -8.05
CA ALA A 16 4.20 8.12 -7.92
C ALA A 16 4.37 9.54 -8.43
N ALA A 17 5.47 10.20 -8.06
CA ALA A 17 5.74 11.56 -8.51
C ALA A 17 5.82 11.64 -10.03
N VAL A 18 6.45 10.67 -10.67
CA VAL A 18 6.55 10.62 -12.13
C VAL A 18 5.18 10.48 -12.78
N ARG A 19 4.27 9.75 -12.14
CA ARG A 19 2.93 9.50 -12.68
C ARG A 19 1.89 10.55 -12.24
N GLY A 20 2.32 11.55 -11.48
CA GLY A 20 1.41 12.61 -11.03
C GLY A 20 0.57 12.23 -9.83
N CYS A 21 0.94 11.19 -9.11
CA CYS A 21 0.28 10.80 -7.86
C CYS A 21 1.07 11.36 -6.67
N ALA A 22 0.37 11.65 -5.58
CA ALA A 22 1.03 12.02 -4.33
C ALA A 22 1.17 10.77 -3.45
N ALA A 23 2.34 10.56 -2.88
CA ALA A 23 2.58 9.41 -2.02
C ALA A 23 3.40 9.83 -0.80
N GLN A 24 3.03 9.30 0.37
CA GLN A 24 3.71 9.61 1.62
C GLN A 24 3.63 8.45 2.58
N VAL A 25 4.61 8.36 3.48
CA VAL A 25 4.59 7.36 4.54
C VAL A 25 3.57 7.80 5.59
N ALA A 26 2.50 7.03 5.75
CA ALA A 26 1.49 7.28 6.77
C ALA A 26 1.90 6.66 8.11
N ARG A 27 2.66 5.56 8.08
CA ARG A 27 3.15 4.91 9.29
C ARG A 27 4.46 4.21 9.00
N ARG A 28 5.47 4.48 9.83
CA ARG A 28 6.75 3.79 9.75
C ARG A 28 6.67 2.47 10.50
N GLY A 29 7.18 1.41 9.89
CA GLY A 29 7.34 0.13 10.52
C GLY A 29 8.80 -0.21 10.77
N PHE A 30 9.12 -1.48 10.80
CA PHE A 30 10.47 -1.96 11.04
C PHE A 30 11.28 -1.99 9.74
N ASP A 31 12.47 -1.40 9.75
CA ASP A 31 13.31 -1.29 8.55
C ASP A 31 13.78 -2.64 8.00
N GLY A 32 13.86 -3.66 8.83
CA GLY A 32 14.47 -4.93 8.43
C GLY A 32 13.56 -5.85 7.65
N ALA A 33 12.30 -5.97 8.02
CA ALA A 33 11.44 -7.01 7.47
C ALA A 33 9.94 -6.74 7.62
N GLY A 34 9.52 -5.51 7.82
CA GLY A 34 8.10 -5.21 7.96
C GLY A 34 7.32 -5.34 6.66
N ALA A 35 6.07 -5.76 6.75
CA ALA A 35 5.19 -5.74 5.60
C ALA A 35 4.79 -4.31 5.25
N VAL A 36 4.42 -4.09 4.00
CA VAL A 36 3.98 -2.77 3.52
C VAL A 36 2.50 -2.88 3.13
N LEU A 37 1.64 -2.13 3.81
CA LEU A 37 0.27 -1.93 3.38
C LEU A 37 0.20 -0.65 2.57
N LEU A 38 -0.60 -0.65 1.52
CA LEU A 38 -0.74 0.49 0.65
C LEU A 38 -2.19 0.97 0.71
N LYS A 39 -2.38 2.23 1.11
CA LYS A 39 -3.69 2.86 1.14
C LYS A 39 -3.81 3.78 -0.06
N LEU A 40 -4.74 3.47 -0.96
CA LEU A 40 -5.01 4.30 -2.13
C LEU A 40 -6.21 5.18 -1.83
N ASN A 41 -5.96 6.44 -1.53
CA ASN A 41 -6.98 7.43 -1.18
C ASN A 41 -7.44 8.12 -2.45
N ARG A 42 -8.72 8.03 -2.76
CA ARG A 42 -9.27 8.60 -4.00
C ARG A 42 -9.75 10.03 -3.82
N LEU A 43 -9.59 10.59 -2.63
CA LEU A 43 -9.91 12.00 -2.34
C LEU A 43 -11.39 12.34 -2.53
N ASP A 44 -12.25 11.34 -2.49
CA ASP A 44 -13.71 11.49 -2.61
C ASP A 44 -14.44 10.83 -1.43
N GLY A 45 -13.71 10.55 -0.35
CA GLY A 45 -14.26 9.84 0.80
C GLY A 45 -14.10 8.32 0.70
N THR A 46 -13.58 7.82 -0.42
CA THR A 46 -13.32 6.38 -0.58
C THR A 46 -11.83 6.10 -0.63
N ALA A 47 -11.48 4.88 -0.25
CA ALA A 47 -10.11 4.40 -0.31
C ALA A 47 -10.10 2.91 -0.59
N GLN A 48 -8.95 2.43 -1.04
CA GLN A 48 -8.73 1.03 -1.33
C GLN A 48 -7.46 0.60 -0.61
N LEU A 49 -7.55 -0.49 0.16
CA LEU A 49 -6.38 -1.02 0.86
C LEU A 49 -5.80 -2.17 0.06
N LEU A 50 -4.51 -2.07 -0.25
CA LEU A 50 -3.78 -3.10 -0.96
C LEU A 50 -2.87 -3.82 0.02
N ARG A 51 -2.95 -5.16 0.02
CA ARG A 51 -2.15 -6.03 0.86
C ARG A 51 -1.18 -6.82 0.01
N PRO A 52 0.07 -6.99 0.45
CA PRO A 52 0.99 -7.84 -0.29
C PRO A 52 0.57 -9.31 -0.15
N ALA A 53 0.59 -10.02 -1.27
CA ALA A 53 0.42 -11.46 -1.27
C ALA A 53 1.64 -12.06 -1.97
N TRP A 54 2.30 -13.00 -1.30
CA TRP A 54 3.47 -13.65 -1.86
C TRP A 54 3.04 -14.96 -2.50
N THR A 55 3.45 -15.16 -3.73
CA THR A 55 3.32 -16.44 -4.39
C THR A 55 4.68 -17.10 -4.48
N ASP A 56 4.72 -18.33 -4.99
CA ASP A 56 5.96 -19.08 -5.09
C ASP A 56 7.03 -18.28 -5.82
N GLY A 57 8.24 -18.27 -5.24
CA GLY A 57 9.36 -17.54 -5.78
C GLY A 57 9.29 -16.05 -5.46
N ASP A 58 9.84 -15.23 -6.34
CA ASP A 58 9.95 -13.80 -6.14
C ASP A 58 8.76 -13.01 -6.72
N HIS A 59 7.66 -13.69 -7.01
CA HIS A 59 6.51 -13.04 -7.60
C HIS A 59 5.69 -12.29 -6.56
N ARG A 60 5.77 -10.98 -6.60
CA ARG A 60 4.97 -10.11 -5.76
C ARG A 60 3.65 -9.85 -6.45
N ARG A 61 2.57 -9.90 -5.68
CA ARG A 61 1.27 -9.42 -6.11
C ARG A 61 0.59 -8.73 -4.95
N TRP A 62 -0.38 -7.94 -5.28
CA TRP A 62 -1.16 -7.21 -4.29
C TRP A 62 -2.60 -7.69 -4.35
N LEU A 63 -3.23 -7.81 -3.19
CA LEU A 63 -4.66 -8.11 -3.09
C LEU A 63 -5.38 -6.85 -2.65
N ALA A 64 -6.49 -6.56 -3.30
CA ALA A 64 -7.27 -5.37 -3.01
C ALA A 64 -8.75 -5.68 -3.08
N ARG A 65 -9.52 -5.11 -2.16
CA ARG A 65 -10.98 -5.09 -2.28
C ARG A 65 -11.37 -3.88 -3.13
N PRO A 66 -12.60 -3.86 -3.67
CA PRO A 66 -13.08 -2.66 -4.36
C PRO A 66 -13.01 -1.45 -3.42
N PRO A 67 -12.89 -0.24 -3.96
CA PRO A 67 -12.90 0.96 -3.12
C PRO A 67 -14.17 1.04 -2.27
N GLY A 68 -14.01 1.46 -1.02
CA GLY A 68 -15.10 1.65 -0.07
C GLY A 68 -14.82 2.86 0.80
N PRO A 69 -15.64 3.09 1.84
CA PRO A 69 -15.44 4.24 2.71
C PRO A 69 -14.04 4.28 3.30
N GLU A 70 -13.43 5.45 3.29
CA GLU A 70 -12.07 5.61 3.82
C GLU A 70 -11.97 5.17 5.27
N ALA A 71 -13.01 5.43 6.07
CA ALA A 71 -13.03 5.04 7.47
C ALA A 71 -12.85 3.53 7.66
N GLU A 72 -13.40 2.72 6.76
CA GLU A 72 -13.26 1.27 6.84
C GLU A 72 -11.81 0.84 6.56
N ALA A 73 -11.16 1.47 5.59
CA ALA A 73 -9.75 1.19 5.34
C ALA A 73 -8.89 1.56 6.55
N ASP A 74 -9.17 2.70 7.16
CA ASP A 74 -8.43 3.17 8.32
C ASP A 74 -8.63 2.24 9.53
N GLU A 75 -9.84 1.73 9.73
CA GLU A 75 -10.11 0.76 10.80
C GLU A 75 -9.34 -0.54 10.58
N GLU A 76 -9.29 -1.00 9.34
CA GLU A 76 -8.55 -2.22 9.01
C GLU A 76 -7.06 -2.04 9.24
N ILE A 77 -6.50 -0.89 8.83
CA ILE A 77 -5.11 -0.54 9.10
C ILE A 77 -4.84 -0.54 10.60
N ALA A 78 -5.73 0.07 11.39
CA ALA A 78 -5.56 0.13 12.83
C ALA A 78 -5.55 -1.27 13.46
N ARG A 79 -6.43 -2.16 13.01
CA ARG A 79 -6.46 -3.54 13.51
C ARG A 79 -5.17 -4.29 13.18
N GLU A 80 -4.67 -4.12 11.97
CA GLU A 80 -3.47 -4.83 11.54
C GLU A 80 -2.22 -4.31 12.23
N THR A 81 -2.09 -3.00 12.36
CA THR A 81 -0.92 -2.41 13.00
C THR A 81 -0.91 -2.65 14.50
N ALA A 82 -2.09 -2.87 15.11
CA ALA A 82 -2.15 -3.27 16.51
C ALA A 82 -1.61 -4.70 16.73
N ARG A 83 -1.82 -5.58 15.76
CA ARG A 83 -1.31 -6.96 15.83
C ARG A 83 0.15 -7.08 15.41
N ASP A 84 0.58 -6.22 14.49
CA ASP A 84 1.93 -6.26 13.94
C ASP A 84 2.49 -4.84 13.84
N PRO A 85 3.24 -4.40 14.87
CA PRO A 85 3.78 -3.04 14.88
C PRO A 85 4.89 -2.80 13.85
N ASP A 86 5.38 -3.85 13.19
CA ASP A 86 6.43 -3.72 12.18
C ASP A 86 5.88 -3.29 10.81
N ILE A 87 4.56 -3.22 10.65
CA ILE A 87 3.91 -2.87 9.39
C ILE A 87 4.15 -1.40 9.03
N TRP A 88 4.54 -1.18 7.79
CA TRP A 88 4.59 0.14 7.17
C TRP A 88 3.28 0.42 6.46
N VAL A 89 2.84 1.67 6.44
CA VAL A 89 1.69 2.09 5.65
C VAL A 89 2.11 3.21 4.73
N LEU A 90 1.96 2.99 3.43
CA LEU A 90 2.19 4.00 2.40
C LEU A 90 0.83 4.48 1.90
N GLU A 91 0.59 5.78 1.97
CA GLU A 91 -0.65 6.36 1.44
C GLU A 91 -0.37 7.01 0.09
N ILE A 92 -1.17 6.65 -0.91
CA ILE A 92 -1.14 7.25 -2.23
C ILE A 92 -2.46 7.98 -2.42
N GLU A 93 -2.37 9.27 -2.80
CA GLU A 93 -3.55 10.09 -3.04
C GLU A 93 -3.69 10.36 -4.52
N ASP A 94 -4.79 9.92 -5.11
CA ASP A 94 -5.06 10.13 -6.52
C ASP A 94 -6.56 9.99 -6.81
N ARG A 95 -7.15 11.02 -7.40
CA ARG A 95 -8.59 11.04 -7.68
C ARG A 95 -9.02 9.96 -8.67
N GLU A 96 -8.13 9.55 -9.55
CA GLU A 96 -8.41 8.53 -10.55
C GLU A 96 -8.06 7.12 -10.10
N GLY A 97 -7.55 6.98 -8.88
CA GLY A 97 -7.19 5.68 -8.33
C GLY A 97 -5.95 5.07 -8.96
N ARG A 98 -5.07 5.90 -9.52
CA ARG A 98 -3.81 5.41 -10.10
C ARG A 98 -2.82 5.06 -8.99
N HIS A 99 -1.97 4.12 -9.27
CA HIS A 99 -0.92 3.72 -8.33
C HIS A 99 0.38 3.44 -9.10
N PRO A 100 1.53 3.56 -8.43
CA PRO A 100 2.83 3.38 -9.08
C PRO A 100 3.33 1.93 -9.11
N LEU A 101 2.48 0.97 -8.80
CA LEU A 101 2.90 -0.42 -8.69
C LEU A 101 3.07 -1.05 -10.06
N ASP A 102 4.19 -1.73 -10.25
CA ASP A 102 4.43 -2.55 -11.43
C ASP A 102 3.95 -3.99 -11.24
N GLU A 103 3.82 -4.41 -9.99
CA GLU A 103 3.34 -5.74 -9.66
C GLU A 103 1.83 -5.87 -9.92
N PRO A 104 1.36 -7.08 -10.23
CA PRO A 104 -0.07 -7.29 -10.43
C PRO A 104 -0.89 -6.98 -9.18
N VAL A 105 -2.05 -6.37 -9.39
CA VAL A 105 -3.03 -6.14 -8.33
C VAL A 105 -4.25 -7.01 -8.64
N GLU A 106 -4.56 -7.93 -7.73
CA GLU A 106 -5.71 -8.81 -7.86
C GLU A 106 -6.86 -8.25 -7.03
N LEU A 107 -7.98 -7.99 -7.68
CA LEU A 107 -9.15 -7.44 -7.02
C LEU A 107 -9.97 -8.58 -6.42
N LEU A 108 -10.20 -8.51 -5.12
CA LEU A 108 -11.04 -9.46 -4.39
C LEU A 108 -12.49 -8.98 -4.44
N SER A 109 -13.38 -9.90 -4.74
CA SER A 109 -14.80 -9.58 -4.76
C SER A 109 -15.42 -9.63 -3.36
#